data_ee327d14b9d0f828c730a523b64f9b6e
#
_entry.id   ee327d14b9d0f828c730a523b64f9b6e
#
_cell.length_a   1.000
_cell.length_b   1.000
_cell.length_c   1.000
_cell.angle_alpha   90.00
_cell.angle_beta   90.00
_cell.angle_gamma   90.00
#
_symmetry.space_group_name_H-M   'P 1'
#
loop_
_entity.id
_entity.type
_entity.pdbx_description
1 polymer ?
#
loop_
_entity_poly.entity_id
_entity_poly.type
_entity_poly.pdbx_seq_one_letter_code
_entity_poly.pdbx_strand_id
1 'polypeptide(L)'
;MSACDFGPGDTERVHLIMGEWQVISDIAQSDLVLWFPTDYVVADGSSPDAVSGPSVTSTFRAFAHVRPSNVRTLFHHDIIDHDMEDGIRDEAYRVWIDQNISTYTDEGSGEGVGARPRVHVTFVPIVRNNRTIALLTSHKIATPSGYPSISDEVYEYTADTMLSMVHSGLWPDPLAQGNNTQGNPRVIDGIIVLDPAGRVVVASPNANSMYNRMGMTGYLEKRNLADVTRAMLPAGEQADETLQLVLAGRSDLRTELVIARARVTMRSIPLLAQRRAHIEREGAVILCRDVTELRRRELELMTKDATIREIHHRVKNNLQTVSALLRLQSRRMTTDEARQGLEQAMRRVATIATVHEALSQGLIQNVDFDELIERQFHLAAELASPGQHVSTKLIGSFGSLPSQFATPLALVINEVVANAVEHGLDGETGTVTLEGIRGTNDEGENILTVVITDDGKGMGDKKIEESGPNAYRPVTGKEGLGMQIVRTLVASELNGSIRWEANEPKGTRVVITAVLV
;
A
#
# COMPACT_ATOMS: atom_id res chain seq x y z
N MET A 1 -5.88 -5.96 -28.41
CA MET A 1 -6.71 -4.75 -28.55
C MET A 1 -6.61 -4.05 -29.90
N SER A 2 -6.09 -4.67 -30.94
CA SER A 2 -5.89 -4.01 -32.26
C SER A 2 -6.98 -4.29 -33.32
N ALA A 3 -8.09 -4.89 -32.96
CA ALA A 3 -9.15 -5.25 -33.91
C ALA A 3 -10.50 -4.55 -33.66
N CYS A 4 -10.69 -3.83 -32.56
CA CYS A 4 -11.90 -3.05 -32.33
C CYS A 4 -11.62 -1.57 -32.59
N ASP A 5 -12.43 -0.95 -33.45
CA ASP A 5 -12.36 0.49 -33.72
C ASP A 5 -13.06 1.24 -32.56
N PHE A 6 -12.32 1.39 -31.43
CA PHE A 6 -12.78 2.16 -30.29
C PHE A 6 -12.76 3.65 -30.60
N GLY A 7 -13.91 4.27 -30.52
CA GLY A 7 -14.01 5.73 -30.57
C GLY A 7 -13.53 6.39 -29.26
N PRO A 8 -13.36 7.72 -29.27
CA PRO A 8 -13.04 8.47 -28.06
C PRO A 8 -14.05 8.19 -26.94
N GLY A 9 -13.55 7.78 -25.78
CA GLY A 9 -14.34 7.47 -24.58
C GLY A 9 -14.95 6.06 -24.51
N ASP A 10 -14.82 5.20 -25.52
CA ASP A 10 -15.30 3.81 -25.44
C ASP A 10 -14.45 3.00 -24.46
N THR A 11 -13.14 3.15 -24.53
CA THR A 11 -12.20 2.54 -23.58
C THR A 11 -12.47 3.01 -22.16
N GLU A 12 -12.74 4.29 -21.96
CA GLU A 12 -13.08 4.85 -20.66
C GLU A 12 -14.36 4.24 -20.10
N ARG A 13 -15.41 4.11 -20.93
CA ARG A 13 -16.68 3.48 -20.53
C ARG A 13 -16.48 2.04 -20.09
N VAL A 14 -15.69 1.26 -20.82
CA VAL A 14 -15.37 -0.12 -20.48
C VAL A 14 -14.62 -0.19 -19.14
N HIS A 15 -13.62 0.66 -18.95
CA HIS A 15 -12.85 0.71 -17.69
C HIS A 15 -13.72 1.11 -16.50
N LEU A 16 -14.64 2.05 -16.67
CA LEU A 16 -15.61 2.43 -15.63
C LEU A 16 -16.45 1.23 -15.18
N ILE A 17 -16.99 0.48 -16.15
CA ILE A 17 -17.78 -0.72 -15.85
C ILE A 17 -16.92 -1.75 -15.12
N MET A 18 -15.72 -2.04 -15.61
CA MET A 18 -14.79 -2.98 -14.98
C MET A 18 -14.36 -2.55 -13.57
N GLY A 19 -14.30 -1.26 -13.30
CA GLY A 19 -14.00 -0.74 -11.96
C GLY A 19 -15.10 -1.01 -10.93
N GLU A 20 -16.33 -1.21 -11.37
CA GLU A 20 -17.50 -1.26 -10.50
C GLU A 20 -18.32 -2.57 -10.59
N TRP A 21 -18.10 -3.40 -11.60
CA TRP A 21 -18.92 -4.58 -11.89
C TRP A 21 -18.92 -5.67 -10.82
N GLN A 22 -17.95 -5.64 -9.87
CA GLN A 22 -17.96 -6.55 -8.72
C GLN A 22 -19.28 -6.44 -7.91
N VAL A 23 -19.83 -5.23 -7.82
CA VAL A 23 -21.11 -4.99 -7.13
C VAL A 23 -22.24 -5.79 -7.81
N ILE A 24 -22.29 -5.75 -9.14
CA ILE A 24 -23.31 -6.51 -9.90
C ILE A 24 -23.07 -8.02 -9.73
N SER A 25 -21.83 -8.48 -9.89
CA SER A 25 -21.48 -9.89 -9.73
C SER A 25 -21.90 -10.46 -8.38
N ASP A 26 -21.65 -9.70 -7.31
CA ASP A 26 -22.00 -10.11 -5.94
C ASP A 26 -23.52 -10.09 -5.69
N ILE A 27 -24.26 -9.10 -6.21
CA ILE A 27 -25.71 -9.01 -6.07
C ILE A 27 -26.41 -10.08 -6.92
N ALA A 28 -25.97 -10.24 -8.18
CA ALA A 28 -26.50 -11.25 -9.09
C ALA A 28 -26.11 -12.68 -8.68
N GLN A 29 -25.09 -12.80 -7.86
CA GLN A 29 -24.48 -14.11 -7.51
C GLN A 29 -24.05 -14.87 -8.78
N SER A 30 -23.41 -14.15 -9.70
CA SER A 30 -23.05 -14.66 -11.02
C SER A 30 -21.65 -14.24 -11.44
N ASP A 31 -21.01 -15.05 -12.25
CA ASP A 31 -19.79 -14.67 -12.95
C ASP A 31 -20.12 -13.69 -14.09
N LEU A 32 -19.39 -12.59 -14.18
CA LEU A 32 -19.54 -11.63 -15.27
C LEU A 32 -18.31 -11.70 -16.17
N VAL A 33 -18.54 -11.78 -17.47
CA VAL A 33 -17.50 -11.85 -18.49
C VAL A 33 -17.72 -10.76 -19.52
N LEU A 34 -16.64 -10.07 -19.86
CA LEU A 34 -16.62 -9.06 -20.91
C LEU A 34 -16.01 -9.63 -22.18
N TRP A 35 -16.72 -9.53 -23.28
CA TRP A 35 -16.37 -10.11 -24.56
C TRP A 35 -16.20 -9.05 -25.65
N PHE A 36 -15.25 -9.30 -26.55
CA PHE A 36 -15.07 -8.55 -27.78
C PHE A 36 -15.05 -9.49 -28.96
N PRO A 37 -15.61 -9.08 -30.14
CA PRO A 37 -15.50 -9.85 -31.37
C PRO A 37 -14.04 -9.92 -31.82
N THR A 38 -13.59 -11.06 -32.32
CA THR A 38 -12.22 -11.25 -32.83
C THR A 38 -12.01 -10.62 -34.20
N ASP A 39 -13.05 -10.66 -35.05
CA ASP A 39 -13.04 -10.10 -36.39
C ASP A 39 -14.05 -8.94 -36.46
N TYR A 40 -13.54 -7.73 -36.57
CA TYR A 40 -14.34 -6.54 -36.68
C TYR A 40 -14.21 -5.99 -38.11
N VAL A 41 -15.28 -6.02 -38.88
CA VAL A 41 -15.28 -5.44 -40.22
C VAL A 41 -15.56 -3.94 -40.09
N VAL A 42 -14.54 -3.14 -40.39
CA VAL A 42 -14.70 -1.68 -40.50
C VAL A 42 -15.37 -1.38 -41.81
N ALA A 43 -16.50 -0.70 -41.78
CA ALA A 43 -17.14 -0.21 -42.98
C ALA A 43 -16.25 0.86 -43.63
N ASP A 44 -15.79 0.64 -44.84
CA ASP A 44 -14.90 1.52 -45.59
C ASP A 44 -15.54 2.81 -46.15
N GLY A 45 -16.71 3.17 -45.66
CA GLY A 45 -17.41 4.39 -46.06
C GLY A 45 -17.91 4.45 -47.52
N SER A 46 -17.73 3.36 -48.28
CA SER A 46 -18.11 3.30 -49.70
C SER A 46 -19.57 2.89 -49.93
N SER A 47 -20.28 2.48 -48.87
CA SER A 47 -21.72 2.19 -48.94
C SER A 47 -22.46 2.78 -47.73
N PRO A 48 -23.58 3.49 -47.92
CA PRO A 48 -24.34 4.08 -46.83
C PRO A 48 -24.98 3.07 -45.84
N ASP A 49 -25.01 1.78 -46.21
CA ASP A 49 -25.59 0.69 -45.41
C ASP A 49 -24.52 -0.25 -44.79
N ALA A 50 -23.23 0.10 -44.89
CA ALA A 50 -22.18 -0.71 -44.31
C ALA A 50 -22.14 -0.54 -42.79
N VAL A 51 -22.59 -1.54 -42.06
CA VAL A 51 -22.54 -1.59 -40.59
C VAL A 51 -21.17 -2.12 -40.16
N SER A 52 -20.44 -1.30 -39.44
CA SER A 52 -19.21 -1.74 -38.76
C SER A 52 -19.60 -2.67 -37.61
N GLY A 53 -19.16 -3.94 -37.66
CA GLY A 53 -19.47 -4.90 -36.61
C GLY A 53 -18.96 -6.31 -36.90
N PRO A 54 -19.19 -7.27 -36.00
CA PRO A 54 -18.83 -8.66 -36.25
C PRO A 54 -19.67 -9.25 -37.39
N SER A 55 -19.10 -10.23 -38.10
CA SER A 55 -19.82 -11.06 -39.06
C SER A 55 -20.50 -12.24 -38.33
N VAL A 56 -21.44 -12.92 -38.99
CA VAL A 56 -22.11 -14.12 -38.44
C VAL A 56 -21.10 -15.22 -38.07
N THR A 57 -19.94 -15.25 -38.70
CA THR A 57 -18.86 -16.21 -38.44
C THR A 57 -17.83 -15.71 -37.41
N SER A 58 -17.96 -14.48 -36.91
CA SER A 58 -17.04 -13.95 -35.90
C SER A 58 -17.23 -14.69 -34.59
N THR A 59 -16.11 -14.98 -33.92
CA THR A 59 -16.15 -15.44 -32.53
C THR A 59 -15.97 -14.27 -31.58
N PHE A 60 -16.38 -14.47 -30.33
CA PHE A 60 -16.17 -13.49 -29.25
C PHE A 60 -15.11 -14.03 -28.32
N ARG A 61 -14.15 -13.18 -27.94
CA ARG A 61 -13.07 -13.52 -27.03
C ARG A 61 -13.25 -12.83 -25.69
N ALA A 62 -13.04 -13.60 -24.60
CA ALA A 62 -13.12 -13.07 -23.25
C ALA A 62 -11.94 -12.11 -22.98
N PHE A 63 -12.25 -10.87 -22.62
CA PHE A 63 -11.27 -9.84 -22.31
C PHE A 63 -11.04 -9.71 -20.80
N ALA A 64 -12.11 -9.80 -20.02
CA ALA A 64 -12.06 -9.69 -18.58
C ALA A 64 -13.15 -10.54 -17.95
N HIS A 65 -12.89 -11.01 -16.74
CA HIS A 65 -13.78 -11.85 -15.95
C HIS A 65 -13.79 -11.38 -14.49
N VAL A 66 -14.97 -11.26 -13.89
CA VAL A 66 -15.14 -11.05 -12.46
C VAL A 66 -15.97 -12.16 -11.86
N ARG A 67 -15.51 -12.66 -10.72
CA ARG A 67 -16.16 -13.73 -9.96
C ARG A 67 -16.92 -13.16 -8.78
N PRO A 68 -18.09 -13.72 -8.45
CA PRO A 68 -18.81 -13.33 -7.24
C PRO A 68 -17.97 -13.66 -5.99
N SER A 69 -17.96 -12.75 -5.02
CA SER A 69 -17.19 -12.93 -3.78
C SER A 69 -17.95 -13.70 -2.69
N ASN A 70 -19.25 -13.88 -2.86
CA ASN A 70 -20.19 -14.41 -1.85
C ASN A 70 -20.80 -15.77 -2.21
N VAL A 71 -20.57 -16.28 -3.42
CA VAL A 71 -21.04 -17.59 -3.86
C VAL A 71 -19.95 -18.29 -4.67
N ARG A 72 -20.22 -19.53 -5.06
CA ARG A 72 -19.28 -20.35 -5.84
C ARG A 72 -19.26 -19.91 -7.30
N THR A 73 -18.07 -19.68 -7.86
CA THR A 73 -17.89 -19.39 -9.28
C THR A 73 -18.24 -20.59 -10.16
N LEU A 74 -18.79 -20.34 -11.32
CA LEU A 74 -19.02 -21.33 -12.37
C LEU A 74 -17.70 -21.73 -13.06
N PHE A 75 -16.81 -20.76 -13.26
CA PHE A 75 -15.56 -20.94 -13.99
C PHE A 75 -14.41 -21.26 -13.03
N HIS A 76 -14.00 -22.54 -13.01
CA HIS A 76 -12.89 -23.01 -12.17
C HIS A 76 -11.50 -22.64 -12.73
N HIS A 77 -11.43 -22.38 -14.05
CA HIS A 77 -10.22 -21.96 -14.75
C HIS A 77 -10.33 -20.50 -15.21
N ASP A 78 -9.21 -19.92 -15.56
CA ASP A 78 -9.19 -18.61 -16.20
C ASP A 78 -9.74 -18.72 -17.62
N ILE A 79 -10.67 -17.85 -17.96
CA ILE A 79 -11.31 -17.80 -19.28
C ILE A 79 -10.85 -16.62 -20.12
N ILE A 80 -9.97 -15.76 -19.59
CA ILE A 80 -9.42 -14.64 -20.35
C ILE A 80 -8.65 -15.20 -21.56
N ASP A 81 -8.78 -14.53 -22.70
CA ASP A 81 -8.24 -14.94 -24.01
C ASP A 81 -8.84 -16.23 -24.60
N HIS A 82 -9.87 -16.81 -23.97
CA HIS A 82 -10.60 -17.93 -24.56
C HIS A 82 -11.76 -17.44 -25.42
N ASP A 83 -12.04 -18.21 -26.48
CA ASP A 83 -13.15 -17.95 -27.36
C ASP A 83 -14.47 -18.43 -26.75
N MET A 84 -15.57 -17.74 -27.07
CA MET A 84 -16.91 -18.08 -26.62
C MET A 84 -17.36 -19.45 -27.17
N GLU A 85 -18.01 -20.23 -26.31
CA GLU A 85 -18.56 -21.54 -26.72
C GLU A 85 -19.58 -21.39 -27.84
N ASP A 86 -19.58 -22.34 -28.82
CA ASP A 86 -20.46 -22.28 -29.98
C ASP A 86 -21.93 -22.23 -29.60
N GLY A 87 -22.34 -22.91 -28.52
CA GLY A 87 -23.73 -22.98 -28.07
C GLY A 87 -24.37 -21.62 -27.71
N ILE A 88 -23.58 -20.63 -27.35
CA ILE A 88 -24.07 -19.29 -26.94
C ILE A 88 -23.64 -18.18 -27.92
N ARG A 89 -22.78 -18.48 -28.88
CA ARG A 89 -22.24 -17.52 -29.84
C ARG A 89 -23.31 -16.89 -30.74
N ASP A 90 -24.26 -17.67 -31.22
CA ASP A 90 -25.33 -17.17 -32.10
C ASP A 90 -26.24 -16.18 -31.37
N GLU A 91 -26.46 -16.40 -30.06
CA GLU A 91 -27.19 -15.46 -29.24
C GLU A 91 -26.38 -14.19 -29.00
N ALA A 92 -25.09 -14.30 -28.72
CA ALA A 92 -24.17 -13.18 -28.59
C ALA A 92 -24.15 -12.28 -29.83
N TYR A 93 -24.13 -12.89 -31.02
CA TYR A 93 -24.19 -12.17 -32.28
C TYR A 93 -25.52 -11.43 -32.45
N ARG A 94 -26.66 -12.09 -32.19
CA ARG A 94 -27.98 -11.46 -32.23
C ARG A 94 -28.06 -10.24 -31.29
N VAL A 95 -27.67 -10.42 -30.04
CA VAL A 95 -27.67 -9.35 -29.03
C VAL A 95 -26.75 -8.19 -29.44
N TRP A 96 -25.61 -8.48 -30.06
CA TRP A 96 -24.70 -7.46 -30.56
C TRP A 96 -25.36 -6.56 -31.61
N ILE A 97 -26.12 -7.16 -32.55
CA ILE A 97 -26.78 -6.44 -33.64
C ILE A 97 -28.07 -5.77 -33.17
N ASP A 98 -28.92 -6.50 -32.44
CA ASP A 98 -30.26 -6.03 -32.04
C ASP A 98 -30.19 -5.01 -30.89
N GLN A 99 -29.02 -4.95 -30.21
CA GLN A 99 -28.79 -4.06 -29.08
C GLN A 99 -29.85 -4.22 -27.96
N ASN A 100 -30.33 -5.43 -27.74
CA ASN A 100 -31.31 -5.73 -26.70
C ASN A 100 -30.72 -6.75 -25.72
N ILE A 101 -31.05 -6.62 -24.44
CA ILE A 101 -30.71 -7.64 -23.43
C ILE A 101 -31.49 -8.92 -23.76
N SER A 102 -30.78 -10.05 -23.70
CA SER A 102 -31.38 -11.38 -23.89
C SER A 102 -30.89 -12.34 -22.80
N THR A 103 -31.73 -13.33 -22.48
CA THR A 103 -31.36 -14.39 -21.54
C THR A 103 -31.50 -15.73 -22.23
N TYR A 104 -30.44 -16.52 -22.15
CA TYR A 104 -30.35 -17.88 -22.65
C TYR A 104 -30.21 -18.85 -21.47
N THR A 105 -30.84 -20.02 -21.57
CA THR A 105 -30.70 -21.08 -20.58
C THR A 105 -30.01 -22.28 -21.21
N ASP A 106 -28.81 -22.59 -20.69
CA ASP A 106 -28.15 -23.85 -20.96
C ASP A 106 -28.71 -24.91 -19.99
N GLU A 107 -29.39 -25.91 -20.53
CA GLU A 107 -30.01 -26.98 -19.72
C GLU A 107 -28.97 -27.91 -19.04
N GLY A 108 -27.69 -27.72 -19.34
CA GLY A 108 -26.65 -28.61 -18.81
C GLY A 108 -26.67 -30.02 -19.37
N SER A 109 -25.90 -30.91 -18.80
CA SER A 109 -25.85 -32.31 -19.25
C SER A 109 -25.83 -33.27 -18.06
N GLY A 110 -26.89 -34.10 -17.96
CA GLY A 110 -26.96 -35.29 -17.13
C GLY A 110 -27.14 -35.09 -15.61
N GLU A 111 -27.58 -36.15 -14.93
CA GLU A 111 -27.60 -36.25 -13.47
C GLU A 111 -26.41 -37.14 -13.04
N GLY A 112 -25.56 -36.64 -12.10
CA GLY A 112 -24.48 -37.45 -11.52
C GLY A 112 -23.15 -36.71 -11.34
N VAL A 113 -22.13 -37.46 -10.91
CA VAL A 113 -20.77 -36.94 -10.73
C VAL A 113 -20.18 -36.57 -12.10
N GLY A 114 -19.95 -35.27 -12.35
CA GLY A 114 -19.49 -34.75 -13.63
C GLY A 114 -20.58 -34.09 -14.48
N ALA A 115 -21.84 -34.04 -14.03
CA ALA A 115 -22.91 -33.33 -14.69
C ALA A 115 -22.59 -31.81 -14.78
N ARG A 116 -22.87 -31.21 -15.96
CA ARG A 116 -22.81 -29.76 -16.11
C ARG A 116 -24.07 -29.16 -15.47
N PRO A 117 -23.94 -28.15 -14.57
CA PRO A 117 -25.09 -27.50 -14.00
C PRO A 117 -25.91 -26.76 -15.07
N ARG A 118 -27.19 -26.62 -14.85
CA ARG A 118 -28.03 -25.71 -15.63
C ARG A 118 -27.58 -24.28 -15.36
N VAL A 119 -27.40 -23.47 -16.41
CA VAL A 119 -26.86 -22.12 -16.31
C VAL A 119 -27.78 -21.15 -17.04
N HIS A 120 -28.14 -20.06 -16.37
CA HIS A 120 -28.77 -18.91 -17.00
C HIS A 120 -27.68 -17.92 -17.43
N VAL A 121 -27.64 -17.58 -18.72
CA VAL A 121 -26.72 -16.62 -19.30
C VAL A 121 -27.50 -15.40 -19.75
N THR A 122 -27.29 -14.27 -19.12
CA THR A 122 -27.88 -12.98 -19.54
C THR A 122 -26.83 -12.21 -20.34
N PHE A 123 -27.19 -11.86 -21.57
CA PHE A 123 -26.36 -11.08 -22.49
C PHE A 123 -26.77 -9.62 -22.43
N VAL A 124 -25.81 -8.74 -22.17
CA VAL A 124 -26.03 -7.31 -22.01
C VAL A 124 -25.10 -6.55 -22.97
N PRO A 125 -25.63 -6.00 -24.08
CA PRO A 125 -24.83 -5.20 -24.98
C PRO A 125 -24.51 -3.85 -24.31
N ILE A 126 -23.23 -3.49 -24.30
CA ILE A 126 -22.78 -2.18 -23.85
C ILE A 126 -22.87 -1.24 -25.04
N VAL A 127 -23.86 -0.36 -25.02
CA VAL A 127 -24.17 0.52 -26.16
C VAL A 127 -23.67 1.94 -25.87
N ARG A 128 -23.01 2.55 -26.87
CA ARG A 128 -22.60 3.95 -26.85
C ARG A 128 -22.72 4.54 -28.25
N ASN A 129 -23.26 5.73 -28.33
CA ASN A 129 -23.48 6.41 -29.62
C ASN A 129 -24.24 5.53 -30.66
N ASN A 130 -25.26 4.81 -30.21
CA ASN A 130 -26.07 3.87 -31.02
C ASN A 130 -25.25 2.73 -31.64
N ARG A 131 -24.15 2.36 -31.00
CA ARG A 131 -23.24 1.27 -31.42
C ARG A 131 -22.90 0.39 -30.21
N THR A 132 -22.93 -0.93 -30.39
CA THR A 132 -22.43 -1.88 -29.39
C THR A 132 -20.91 -1.81 -29.39
N ILE A 133 -20.31 -1.55 -28.23
CA ILE A 133 -18.85 -1.46 -28.05
C ILE A 133 -18.25 -2.69 -27.38
N ALA A 134 -19.04 -3.40 -26.58
CA ALA A 134 -18.65 -4.64 -25.92
C ALA A 134 -19.90 -5.44 -25.55
N LEU A 135 -19.74 -6.72 -25.26
CA LEU A 135 -20.79 -7.59 -24.76
C LEU A 135 -20.43 -8.03 -23.34
N LEU A 136 -21.32 -7.79 -22.39
CA LEU A 136 -21.23 -8.32 -21.03
C LEU A 136 -22.14 -9.53 -20.91
N THR A 137 -21.64 -10.64 -20.36
CA THR A 137 -22.48 -11.80 -20.01
C THR A 137 -22.47 -12.03 -18.52
N SER A 138 -23.63 -12.38 -17.96
CA SER A 138 -23.83 -12.79 -16.58
C SER A 138 -24.18 -14.27 -16.55
N HIS A 139 -23.35 -15.10 -15.92
CA HIS A 139 -23.50 -16.55 -15.85
C HIS A 139 -23.91 -16.97 -14.44
N LYS A 140 -25.17 -17.38 -14.27
CA LYS A 140 -25.75 -17.80 -12.99
C LYS A 140 -26.11 -19.27 -13.01
N ILE A 141 -25.65 -20.03 -12.02
CA ILE A 141 -26.08 -21.42 -11.84
C ILE A 141 -27.56 -21.43 -11.46
N ALA A 142 -28.38 -22.13 -12.23
CA ALA A 142 -29.76 -22.35 -11.86
C ALA A 142 -29.84 -23.23 -10.61
N THR A 143 -30.34 -22.68 -9.53
CA THR A 143 -30.62 -23.46 -8.31
C THR A 143 -31.76 -24.42 -8.57
N PRO A 144 -31.66 -25.69 -8.11
CA PRO A 144 -32.78 -26.61 -8.19
C PRO A 144 -33.98 -26.04 -7.44
N SER A 145 -35.15 -26.22 -8.01
CA SER A 145 -36.45 -25.69 -7.60
C SER A 145 -36.74 -25.75 -6.08
N GLY A 146 -36.31 -24.71 -5.37
CA GLY A 146 -36.86 -24.32 -4.07
C GLY A 146 -37.66 -23.04 -4.29
N TYR A 147 -38.60 -22.76 -3.42
CA TYR A 147 -39.25 -21.44 -3.44
C TYR A 147 -38.19 -20.39 -3.13
N PRO A 148 -37.93 -19.40 -4.03
CA PRO A 148 -36.98 -18.33 -3.75
C PRO A 148 -37.41 -17.59 -2.49
N SER A 149 -36.45 -17.20 -1.67
CA SER A 149 -36.76 -16.31 -0.55
C SER A 149 -37.08 -14.90 -1.08
N ILE A 150 -37.77 -14.10 -0.28
CA ILE A 150 -38.03 -12.68 -0.64
C ILE A 150 -36.70 -11.96 -0.93
N SER A 151 -35.65 -12.31 -0.21
CA SER A 151 -34.31 -11.74 -0.45
C SER A 151 -33.74 -12.11 -1.81
N ASP A 152 -33.93 -13.36 -2.26
CA ASP A 152 -33.44 -13.83 -3.56
C ASP A 152 -34.15 -13.10 -4.71
N GLU A 153 -35.47 -12.94 -4.62
CA GLU A 153 -36.27 -12.18 -5.59
C GLU A 153 -35.83 -10.70 -5.68
N VAL A 154 -35.59 -10.08 -4.53
CA VAL A 154 -35.14 -8.68 -4.47
C VAL A 154 -33.72 -8.52 -5.04
N TYR A 155 -32.81 -9.44 -4.75
CA TYR A 155 -31.45 -9.39 -5.29
C TYR A 155 -31.45 -9.65 -6.80
N GLU A 156 -32.27 -10.57 -7.30
CA GLU A 156 -32.41 -10.83 -8.74
C GLU A 156 -32.95 -9.59 -9.46
N TYR A 157 -34.04 -9.01 -8.98
CA TYR A 157 -34.58 -7.77 -9.52
C TYR A 157 -33.56 -6.61 -9.48
N THR A 158 -32.80 -6.49 -8.41
CA THR A 158 -31.77 -5.47 -8.26
C THR A 158 -30.64 -5.66 -9.27
N ALA A 159 -30.19 -6.90 -9.47
CA ALA A 159 -29.16 -7.24 -10.44
C ALA A 159 -29.61 -6.96 -11.88
N ASP A 160 -30.82 -7.37 -12.25
CA ASP A 160 -31.39 -7.12 -13.57
C ASP A 160 -31.53 -5.61 -13.84
N THR A 161 -31.95 -4.86 -12.84
CA THR A 161 -32.01 -3.39 -12.93
C THR A 161 -30.61 -2.80 -13.14
N MET A 162 -29.60 -3.23 -12.41
CA MET A 162 -28.22 -2.75 -12.59
C MET A 162 -27.64 -3.14 -13.96
N LEU A 163 -27.88 -4.36 -14.44
CA LEU A 163 -27.50 -4.77 -15.79
C LEU A 163 -28.18 -3.91 -16.86
N SER A 164 -29.46 -3.59 -16.68
CA SER A 164 -30.19 -2.65 -17.55
C SER A 164 -29.63 -1.23 -17.51
N MET A 165 -29.14 -0.77 -16.34
CA MET A 165 -28.46 0.51 -16.20
C MET A 165 -27.09 0.52 -16.92
N VAL A 166 -26.37 -0.59 -16.91
CA VAL A 166 -25.11 -0.74 -17.69
C VAL A 166 -25.42 -0.62 -19.18
N HIS A 167 -26.45 -1.34 -19.66
CA HIS A 167 -26.89 -1.32 -21.04
C HIS A 167 -27.30 0.09 -21.50
N SER A 168 -28.14 0.77 -20.71
CA SER A 168 -28.65 2.10 -21.03
C SER A 168 -27.66 3.25 -20.76
N GLY A 169 -26.47 2.94 -20.25
CA GLY A 169 -25.45 3.95 -19.94
C GLY A 169 -25.70 4.76 -18.67
N LEU A 170 -26.70 4.40 -17.85
CA LEU A 170 -27.07 5.10 -16.63
C LEU A 170 -26.13 4.82 -15.45
N TRP A 171 -25.35 3.74 -15.50
CA TRP A 171 -24.39 3.35 -14.46
C TRP A 171 -23.21 2.56 -15.07
N PRO A 172 -21.98 2.69 -14.57
CA PRO A 172 -21.54 3.66 -13.55
C PRO A 172 -21.60 5.11 -14.05
N ASP A 173 -21.89 6.04 -13.14
CA ASP A 173 -21.88 7.46 -13.45
C ASP A 173 -20.43 7.99 -13.51
N PRO A 174 -19.95 8.51 -14.64
CA PRO A 174 -18.59 9.04 -14.74
C PRO A 174 -18.31 10.20 -13.78
N LEU A 175 -19.35 10.96 -13.40
CA LEU A 175 -19.23 12.12 -12.51
C LEU A 175 -19.23 11.75 -11.03
N ALA A 176 -19.77 10.56 -10.66
CA ALA A 176 -19.81 10.08 -9.29
C ALA A 176 -18.44 9.55 -8.80
N GLN A 177 -17.49 9.32 -9.70
CA GLN A 177 -16.13 8.84 -9.37
C GLN A 177 -15.22 10.00 -8.93
N GLY A 178 -15.53 10.63 -7.80
CA GLY A 178 -14.60 11.43 -7.03
C GLY A 178 -13.68 10.51 -6.22
N ASN A 179 -12.46 10.29 -6.71
CA ASN A 179 -11.26 9.87 -5.98
C ASN A 179 -11.41 8.80 -4.88
N ASN A 180 -10.89 7.64 -5.15
CA ASN A 180 -10.51 6.59 -4.21
C ASN A 180 -11.46 5.40 -4.10
N THR A 181 -11.29 4.45 -5.01
CA THR A 181 -11.92 3.11 -4.92
C THR A 181 -11.37 2.27 -3.74
N GLN A 182 -10.23 2.67 -3.18
CA GLN A 182 -9.67 2.00 -1.99
C GLN A 182 -10.56 2.25 -0.77
N GLY A 183 -11.13 1.18 -0.25
CA GLY A 183 -11.98 1.20 0.94
C GLY A 183 -13.46 1.41 0.68
N ASN A 184 -13.96 1.28 -0.57
CA ASN A 184 -15.39 1.23 -0.85
C ASN A 184 -16.04 0.02 -0.14
N PRO A 185 -17.23 0.20 0.47
CA PRO A 185 -17.98 -0.92 1.00
C PRO A 185 -18.39 -1.87 -0.12
N ARG A 186 -18.31 -3.18 0.16
CA ARG A 186 -18.66 -4.26 -0.76
C ARG A 186 -19.99 -4.87 -0.33
N VAL A 187 -20.62 -5.62 -1.24
CA VAL A 187 -21.88 -6.33 -0.95
C VAL A 187 -21.74 -7.27 0.26
N ILE A 188 -20.61 -7.97 0.38
CA ILE A 188 -20.31 -8.87 1.49
C ILE A 188 -20.16 -8.16 2.83
N ASP A 189 -19.72 -6.90 2.85
CA ASP A 189 -19.60 -6.11 4.06
C ASP A 189 -20.98 -5.80 4.66
N GLY A 190 -21.94 -5.44 3.81
CA GLY A 190 -23.34 -5.22 4.14
C GLY A 190 -24.08 -4.52 3.00
N ILE A 191 -25.27 -4.99 2.71
CA ILE A 191 -26.15 -4.44 1.68
C ILE A 191 -27.54 -4.17 2.25
N ILE A 192 -28.13 -3.04 1.84
CA ILE A 192 -29.50 -2.64 2.10
C ILE A 192 -30.14 -2.23 0.78
N VAL A 193 -31.29 -2.80 0.44
CA VAL A 193 -32.05 -2.42 -0.75
C VAL A 193 -33.24 -1.57 -0.31
N LEU A 194 -33.39 -0.41 -0.94
CA LEU A 194 -34.45 0.57 -0.67
C LEU A 194 -35.46 0.60 -1.82
N ASP A 195 -36.73 0.81 -1.45
CA ASP A 195 -37.78 1.18 -2.39
C ASP A 195 -37.69 2.67 -2.82
N PRO A 196 -38.51 3.14 -3.78
CA PRO A 196 -38.54 4.55 -4.19
C PRO A 196 -38.82 5.54 -3.06
N ALA A 197 -39.51 5.11 -1.99
CA ALA A 197 -39.82 5.94 -0.82
C ALA A 197 -38.71 5.95 0.23
N GLY A 198 -37.59 5.23 0.00
CA GLY A 198 -36.47 5.11 0.94
C GLY A 198 -36.74 4.14 2.10
N ARG A 199 -37.73 3.25 1.96
CA ARG A 199 -37.99 2.19 2.92
C ARG A 199 -37.13 0.98 2.60
N VAL A 200 -36.63 0.35 3.63
CA VAL A 200 -35.82 -0.86 3.50
C VAL A 200 -36.69 -2.04 3.08
N VAL A 201 -36.42 -2.60 1.91
CA VAL A 201 -37.04 -3.82 1.38
C VAL A 201 -36.33 -5.06 1.95
N VAL A 202 -35.00 -5.08 1.82
CA VAL A 202 -34.12 -6.14 2.34
C VAL A 202 -32.87 -5.51 2.93
N ALA A 203 -32.38 -6.05 4.04
CA ALA A 203 -31.09 -5.76 4.62
C ALA A 203 -30.35 -7.05 4.94
N SER A 204 -29.08 -7.12 4.57
CA SER A 204 -28.25 -8.28 4.91
C SER A 204 -28.04 -8.39 6.44
N PRO A 205 -27.73 -9.59 6.96
CA PRO A 205 -27.45 -9.77 8.39
C PRO A 205 -26.33 -8.84 8.90
N ASN A 206 -25.30 -8.59 8.07
CA ASN A 206 -24.21 -7.69 8.42
C ASN A 206 -24.70 -6.24 8.55
N ALA A 207 -25.56 -5.77 7.65
CA ALA A 207 -26.14 -4.43 7.70
C ALA A 207 -27.02 -4.26 8.96
N ASN A 208 -27.89 -5.22 9.25
CA ASN A 208 -28.69 -5.23 10.47
C ASN A 208 -27.80 -5.23 11.75
N SER A 209 -26.73 -6.04 11.76
CA SER A 209 -25.78 -6.08 12.87
C SER A 209 -25.05 -4.74 13.07
N MET A 210 -24.67 -4.03 12.00
CA MET A 210 -24.07 -2.70 12.09
C MET A 210 -25.03 -1.69 12.72
N TYR A 211 -26.28 -1.66 12.27
CA TYR A 211 -27.30 -0.76 12.83
C TYR A 211 -27.63 -1.08 14.30
N ASN A 212 -27.65 -2.37 14.67
CA ASN A 212 -27.83 -2.77 16.06
C ASN A 212 -26.65 -2.31 16.96
N ARG A 213 -25.42 -2.36 16.45
CA ARG A 213 -24.25 -1.82 17.18
C ARG A 213 -24.28 -0.30 17.33
N MET A 214 -24.91 0.41 16.40
CA MET A 214 -25.15 1.85 16.51
C MET A 214 -26.27 2.20 17.49
N GLY A 215 -27.02 1.22 17.99
CA GLY A 215 -28.06 1.41 19.00
C GLY A 215 -29.50 1.18 18.51
N MET A 216 -29.67 0.73 17.26
CA MET A 216 -30.99 0.33 16.78
C MET A 216 -31.47 -0.96 17.49
N THR A 217 -32.74 -1.06 17.73
CA THR A 217 -33.39 -2.30 18.20
C THR A 217 -34.26 -2.90 17.10
N GLY A 218 -34.10 -4.21 16.87
CA GLY A 218 -34.87 -4.97 15.88
C GLY A 218 -34.25 -4.96 14.49
N TYR A 219 -35.07 -5.00 13.46
CA TYR A 219 -34.68 -5.12 12.05
C TYR A 219 -34.93 -3.81 11.26
N LEU A 220 -34.18 -3.61 10.20
CA LEU A 220 -34.30 -2.45 9.32
C LEU A 220 -35.49 -2.52 8.37
N GLU A 221 -35.92 -3.73 7.99
CA GLU A 221 -36.93 -3.97 6.97
C GLU A 221 -38.23 -3.23 7.28
N LYS A 222 -38.84 -2.67 6.23
CA LYS A 222 -40.07 -1.86 6.24
C LYS A 222 -39.94 -0.49 6.91
N ARG A 223 -38.77 -0.15 7.50
CA ARG A 223 -38.52 1.19 8.06
C ARG A 223 -37.92 2.10 7.01
N ASN A 224 -38.12 3.41 7.15
CA ASN A 224 -37.40 4.39 6.34
C ASN A 224 -35.98 4.54 6.89
N LEU A 225 -34.96 4.33 6.03
CA LEU A 225 -33.56 4.28 6.45
C LEU A 225 -33.08 5.62 7.02
N ALA A 226 -33.50 6.73 6.39
CA ALA A 226 -33.13 8.08 6.82
C ALA A 226 -33.71 8.41 8.21
N ASP A 227 -34.96 8.02 8.46
CA ASP A 227 -35.61 8.27 9.75
C ASP A 227 -34.99 7.45 10.87
N VAL A 228 -34.69 6.16 10.61
CA VAL A 228 -33.99 5.30 11.58
C VAL A 228 -32.62 5.88 11.92
N THR A 229 -31.85 6.27 10.92
CA THR A 229 -30.49 6.83 11.13
C THR A 229 -30.55 8.16 11.86
N ARG A 230 -31.49 9.05 11.49
CA ARG A 230 -31.67 10.35 12.17
C ARG A 230 -32.03 10.20 13.65
N ALA A 231 -32.86 9.22 13.98
CA ALA A 231 -33.25 8.94 15.38
C ALA A 231 -32.07 8.48 16.25
N MET A 232 -30.98 7.99 15.65
CA MET A 232 -29.79 7.52 16.36
C MET A 232 -28.68 8.59 16.45
N LEU A 233 -28.77 9.70 15.70
CA LEU A 233 -27.81 10.78 15.78
C LEU A 233 -27.86 11.45 17.15
N PRO A 234 -26.70 11.93 17.66
CA PRO A 234 -26.65 12.67 18.92
C PRO A 234 -27.55 13.92 18.89
N ALA A 235 -28.12 14.28 20.05
CA ALA A 235 -29.00 15.44 20.17
C ALA A 235 -28.25 16.72 19.74
N GLY A 236 -28.77 17.41 18.73
CA GLY A 236 -28.18 18.63 18.15
C GLY A 236 -27.30 18.40 16.91
N GLU A 237 -26.95 17.18 16.57
CA GLU A 237 -26.31 16.87 15.29
C GLU A 237 -27.38 16.66 14.20
N GLN A 238 -27.17 17.36 13.08
CA GLN A 238 -27.99 17.16 11.88
C GLN A 238 -27.17 16.37 10.85
N ALA A 239 -27.84 15.44 10.15
CA ALA A 239 -27.24 14.79 9.00
C ALA A 239 -26.85 15.86 7.97
N ASP A 240 -25.62 15.85 7.50
CA ASP A 240 -25.19 16.69 6.40
C ASP A 240 -25.94 16.33 5.11
N GLU A 241 -25.84 17.19 4.11
CA GLU A 241 -26.54 17.00 2.84
C GLU A 241 -26.13 15.69 2.15
N THR A 242 -24.85 15.35 2.19
CA THR A 242 -24.31 14.11 1.59
C THR A 242 -24.91 12.88 2.26
N LEU A 243 -24.95 12.84 3.59
CA LEU A 243 -25.54 11.74 4.34
C LEU A 243 -27.04 11.61 4.04
N GLN A 244 -27.77 12.74 3.94
CA GLN A 244 -29.19 12.73 3.59
C GLN A 244 -29.43 12.14 2.21
N LEU A 245 -28.62 12.52 1.20
CA LEU A 245 -28.69 12.01 -0.16
C LEU A 245 -28.40 10.51 -0.23
N VAL A 246 -27.37 10.06 0.49
CA VAL A 246 -26.99 8.63 0.59
C VAL A 246 -28.11 7.83 1.24
N LEU A 247 -28.62 8.25 2.40
CA LEU A 247 -29.67 7.53 3.13
C LEU A 247 -31.00 7.49 2.38
N ALA A 248 -31.27 8.50 1.54
CA ALA A 248 -32.45 8.54 0.68
C ALA A 248 -32.24 7.77 -0.64
N GLY A 249 -31.03 7.28 -0.93
CA GLY A 249 -30.72 6.56 -2.17
C GLY A 249 -30.88 7.41 -3.44
N ARG A 250 -30.55 8.72 -3.37
CA ARG A 250 -30.82 9.66 -4.48
C ARG A 250 -29.63 9.93 -5.38
N SER A 251 -28.42 9.63 -4.92
CA SER A 251 -27.19 9.92 -5.65
C SER A 251 -26.15 8.83 -5.40
N ASP A 252 -25.31 8.53 -6.37
CA ASP A 252 -24.14 7.64 -6.18
C ASP A 252 -23.05 8.41 -5.43
N LEU A 253 -23.17 8.44 -4.12
CA LEU A 253 -22.28 9.14 -3.20
C LEU A 253 -21.83 8.23 -2.09
N ARG A 254 -20.68 8.60 -1.50
CA ARG A 254 -20.10 7.94 -0.33
C ARG A 254 -20.07 8.89 0.86
N THR A 255 -20.36 8.36 2.04
CA THR A 255 -20.27 9.09 3.31
C THR A 255 -19.79 8.19 4.43
N GLU A 256 -19.34 8.77 5.51
CA GLU A 256 -19.00 8.07 6.75
C GLU A 256 -19.99 8.49 7.85
N LEU A 257 -20.65 7.52 8.44
CA LEU A 257 -21.58 7.70 9.54
C LEU A 257 -20.89 7.36 10.85
N VAL A 258 -20.89 8.29 11.80
CA VAL A 258 -20.31 8.09 13.14
C VAL A 258 -21.43 8.21 14.17
N ILE A 259 -21.77 7.11 14.83
CA ILE A 259 -22.78 7.09 15.90
C ILE A 259 -22.21 6.33 17.10
N ALA A 260 -22.23 6.95 18.27
CA ALA A 260 -21.64 6.43 19.49
C ALA A 260 -20.16 6.08 19.30
N ARG A 261 -19.82 4.79 19.25
CA ARG A 261 -18.45 4.29 19.01
C ARG A 261 -18.29 3.61 17.67
N ALA A 262 -19.35 3.49 16.90
CA ALA A 262 -19.34 2.82 15.60
C ALA A 262 -19.05 3.84 14.47
N ARG A 263 -18.21 3.43 13.52
CA ARG A 263 -17.93 4.15 12.28
C ARG A 263 -18.29 3.26 11.11
N VAL A 264 -19.23 3.70 10.29
CA VAL A 264 -19.72 2.94 9.15
C VAL A 264 -19.55 3.78 7.89
N THR A 265 -18.81 3.26 6.92
CA THR A 265 -18.77 3.85 5.59
C THR A 265 -19.98 3.34 4.81
N MET A 266 -20.69 4.25 4.17
CA MET A 266 -21.88 3.95 3.36
C MET A 266 -21.68 4.50 1.95
N ARG A 267 -22.17 3.75 0.95
CA ARG A 267 -22.28 4.18 -0.44
C ARG A 267 -23.67 3.89 -0.95
N SER A 268 -24.27 4.82 -1.62
CA SER A 268 -25.57 4.68 -2.25
C SER A 268 -25.41 4.55 -3.75
N ILE A 269 -26.13 3.63 -4.37
CA ILE A 269 -26.25 3.45 -5.82
C ILE A 269 -27.73 3.53 -6.15
N PRO A 270 -28.22 4.62 -6.75
CA PRO A 270 -29.62 4.73 -7.19
C PRO A 270 -29.94 3.68 -8.25
N LEU A 271 -31.04 2.98 -8.11
CA LEU A 271 -31.58 2.08 -9.13
C LEU A 271 -32.47 2.90 -10.08
N LEU A 272 -32.04 3.01 -11.33
CA LEU A 272 -32.63 3.85 -12.34
C LEU A 272 -33.19 3.01 -13.49
N ALA A 273 -34.40 3.29 -13.90
CA ALA A 273 -35.01 2.68 -15.08
C ALA A 273 -35.29 3.74 -16.14
N GLN A 274 -34.96 3.43 -17.39
CA GLN A 274 -35.31 4.28 -18.52
C GLN A 274 -36.73 3.95 -18.98
N ARG A 275 -37.64 4.88 -18.77
CA ARG A 275 -39.03 4.77 -19.18
C ARG A 275 -39.32 5.75 -20.35
N ARG A 276 -39.31 5.25 -21.59
CA ARG A 276 -39.55 6.02 -22.81
C ARG A 276 -38.74 7.34 -22.88
N ALA A 277 -39.26 8.43 -22.30
CA ALA A 277 -38.68 9.77 -22.40
C ALA A 277 -38.10 10.32 -21.07
N HIS A 278 -38.18 9.57 -19.99
CA HIS A 278 -37.67 10.02 -18.68
C HIS A 278 -36.98 8.87 -17.92
N ILE A 279 -36.09 9.25 -17.03
CA ILE A 279 -35.41 8.35 -16.11
C ILE A 279 -36.18 8.38 -14.79
N GLU A 280 -36.58 7.20 -14.31
CA GLU A 280 -37.30 7.03 -13.07
C GLU A 280 -36.43 6.25 -12.06
N ARG A 281 -36.46 6.67 -10.79
CA ARG A 281 -35.77 5.95 -9.72
C ARG A 281 -36.69 4.89 -9.14
N GLU A 282 -36.33 3.64 -9.27
CA GLU A 282 -37.08 2.48 -8.77
C GLU A 282 -36.67 2.06 -7.35
N GLY A 283 -35.57 2.62 -6.83
CA GLY A 283 -35.05 2.32 -5.51
C GLY A 283 -33.60 2.73 -5.36
N ALA A 284 -32.89 2.06 -4.47
CA ALA A 284 -31.44 2.21 -4.33
C ALA A 284 -30.80 1.00 -3.64
N VAL A 285 -29.53 0.77 -3.93
CA VAL A 285 -28.66 -0.10 -3.14
C VAL A 285 -27.80 0.76 -2.23
N ILE A 286 -27.79 0.46 -0.94
CA ILE A 286 -26.86 1.05 0.02
C ILE A 286 -25.88 -0.05 0.45
N LEU A 287 -24.62 0.16 0.12
CA LEU A 287 -23.52 -0.66 0.62
C LEU A 287 -22.99 -0.04 1.91
N CYS A 288 -22.70 -0.86 2.91
CA CYS A 288 -22.22 -0.37 4.20
C CYS A 288 -21.10 -1.27 4.76
N ARG A 289 -20.09 -0.64 5.35
CA ARG A 289 -18.94 -1.32 5.93
C ARG A 289 -18.60 -0.72 7.29
N ASP A 290 -18.49 -1.57 8.29
CA ASP A 290 -17.98 -1.17 9.59
C ASP A 290 -16.46 -0.99 9.53
N VAL A 291 -16.01 0.23 9.72
CA VAL A 291 -14.59 0.61 9.71
C VAL A 291 -14.09 1.00 11.10
N THR A 292 -14.86 0.73 12.14
CA THR A 292 -14.57 1.12 13.55
C THR A 292 -13.19 0.65 13.98
N GLU A 293 -12.91 -0.65 13.86
CA GLU A 293 -11.63 -1.22 14.27
C GLU A 293 -10.47 -0.78 13.37
N LEU A 294 -10.72 -0.63 12.07
CA LEU A 294 -9.72 -0.14 11.13
C LEU A 294 -9.29 1.28 11.51
N ARG A 295 -10.26 2.19 11.70
CA ARG A 295 -9.99 3.57 12.09
C ARG A 295 -9.35 3.68 13.47
N ARG A 296 -9.75 2.83 14.41
CA ARG A 296 -9.11 2.78 15.73
C ARG A 296 -7.63 2.43 15.61
N ARG A 297 -7.30 1.40 14.84
CA ARG A 297 -5.89 1.00 14.61
C ARG A 297 -5.09 2.06 13.90
N GLU A 298 -5.66 2.72 12.89
CA GLU A 298 -5.00 3.84 12.19
C GLU A 298 -4.68 4.99 13.18
N LEU A 299 -5.62 5.36 14.04
CA LEU A 299 -5.41 6.40 15.06
C LEU A 299 -4.37 5.97 16.10
N GLU A 300 -4.38 4.70 16.53
CA GLU A 300 -3.36 4.16 17.44
C GLU A 300 -1.96 4.23 16.82
N LEU A 301 -1.83 3.86 15.53
CA LEU A 301 -0.56 3.98 14.80
C LEU A 301 -0.11 5.43 14.67
N MET A 302 -0.99 6.34 14.26
CA MET A 302 -0.67 7.78 14.18
C MET A 302 -0.25 8.36 15.53
N THR A 303 -0.88 7.93 16.62
CA THR A 303 -0.54 8.38 17.97
C THR A 303 0.83 7.84 18.39
N LYS A 304 1.14 6.57 18.09
CA LYS A 304 2.46 5.98 18.34
C LYS A 304 3.55 6.72 17.56
N ASP A 305 3.32 7.01 16.28
CA ASP A 305 4.27 7.74 15.44
C ASP A 305 4.50 9.16 15.94
N ALA A 306 3.44 9.85 16.41
CA ALA A 306 3.56 11.17 17.04
C ALA A 306 4.38 11.09 18.34
N THR A 307 4.14 10.07 19.16
CA THR A 307 4.88 9.86 20.41
C THR A 307 6.35 9.57 20.15
N ILE A 308 6.65 8.71 19.16
CA ILE A 308 8.03 8.42 18.77
C ILE A 308 8.76 9.68 18.31
N ARG A 309 8.14 10.52 17.48
CA ARG A 309 8.70 11.80 17.06
C ARG A 309 8.96 12.75 18.25
N GLU A 310 8.03 12.84 19.18
CA GLU A 310 8.19 13.63 20.40
C GLU A 310 9.39 13.14 21.23
N ILE A 311 9.55 11.81 21.39
CA ILE A 311 10.70 11.22 22.09
C ILE A 311 12.00 11.62 21.39
N HIS A 312 12.07 11.52 20.06
CA HIS A 312 13.24 11.90 19.30
C HIS A 312 13.60 13.38 19.48
N HIS A 313 12.61 14.27 19.43
CA HIS A 313 12.83 15.68 19.68
C HIS A 313 13.35 15.96 21.11
N ARG A 314 12.82 15.26 22.11
CA ARG A 314 13.28 15.41 23.50
C ARG A 314 14.71 14.87 23.69
N VAL A 315 15.05 13.74 23.08
CA VAL A 315 16.42 13.20 23.13
C VAL A 315 17.40 14.19 22.50
N LYS A 316 17.08 14.76 21.32
CA LYS A 316 17.90 15.79 20.67
C LYS A 316 18.13 17.00 21.61
N ASN A 317 17.07 17.54 22.21
CA ASN A 317 17.16 18.67 23.13
C ASN A 317 18.02 18.33 24.36
N ASN A 318 17.88 17.14 24.91
CA ASN A 318 18.70 16.69 26.03
C ASN A 318 20.19 16.58 25.66
N LEU A 319 20.50 16.01 24.48
CA LEU A 319 21.87 15.91 23.98
C LEU A 319 22.50 17.29 23.72
N GLN A 320 21.74 18.25 23.20
CA GLN A 320 22.18 19.63 23.04
C GLN A 320 22.49 20.28 24.38
N THR A 321 21.65 20.06 25.40
CA THR A 321 21.86 20.57 26.76
C THR A 321 23.13 19.97 27.39
N VAL A 322 23.33 18.64 27.23
CA VAL A 322 24.54 17.97 27.71
C VAL A 322 25.78 18.51 27.00
N SER A 323 25.74 18.73 25.70
CA SER A 323 26.85 19.31 24.92
C SER A 323 27.19 20.74 25.43
N ALA A 324 26.16 21.56 25.70
CA ALA A 324 26.37 22.91 26.25
C ALA A 324 27.03 22.89 27.65
N LEU A 325 26.60 21.97 28.52
CA LEU A 325 27.20 21.77 29.85
C LEU A 325 28.66 21.32 29.77
N LEU A 326 28.95 20.34 28.91
CA LEU A 326 30.32 19.86 28.68
C LEU A 326 31.23 20.99 28.16
N ARG A 327 30.73 21.84 27.26
CA ARG A 327 31.44 23.00 26.73
C ARG A 327 31.76 24.02 27.83
N LEU A 328 30.82 24.26 28.74
CA LEU A 328 31.04 25.16 29.89
C LEU A 328 32.08 24.58 30.87
N GLN A 329 32.05 23.25 31.06
CA GLN A 329 33.05 22.56 31.91
C GLN A 329 34.44 22.59 31.27
N SER A 330 34.56 22.32 29.97
CA SER A 330 35.84 22.33 29.23
C SER A 330 36.55 23.70 29.39
N ARG A 331 35.80 24.81 29.31
CA ARG A 331 36.35 26.15 29.50
C ARG A 331 36.89 26.44 30.92
N ARG A 332 36.45 25.68 31.92
CA ARG A 332 36.89 25.81 33.33
C ARG A 332 38.07 24.89 33.70
N MET A 333 38.45 23.98 32.81
CA MET A 333 39.54 23.06 33.06
C MET A 333 40.89 23.76 32.97
N THR A 334 41.75 23.44 33.91
CA THR A 334 43.10 24.03 34.04
C THR A 334 44.19 23.17 33.41
N THR A 335 43.89 21.90 33.13
CA THR A 335 44.82 20.96 32.50
C THR A 335 44.37 20.67 31.07
N ASP A 336 45.33 20.60 30.14
CA ASP A 336 45.04 20.32 28.73
C ASP A 336 44.47 18.91 28.53
N GLU A 337 44.92 17.93 29.34
CA GLU A 337 44.42 16.57 29.31
C GLU A 337 42.92 16.50 29.67
N ALA A 338 42.49 17.19 30.71
CA ALA A 338 41.05 17.28 31.08
C ALA A 338 40.22 18.00 30.04
N ARG A 339 40.76 19.04 29.38
CA ARG A 339 40.11 19.75 28.30
C ARG A 339 39.89 18.85 27.08
N GLN A 340 40.93 18.15 26.65
CA GLN A 340 40.85 17.16 25.53
C GLN A 340 39.82 16.06 25.77
N GLY A 341 39.79 15.51 27.01
CA GLY A 341 38.80 14.50 27.38
C GLY A 341 37.37 14.99 27.29
N LEU A 342 37.08 16.22 27.68
CA LEU A 342 35.74 16.83 27.54
C LEU A 342 35.38 17.17 26.09
N GLU A 343 36.34 17.59 25.28
CA GLU A 343 36.12 17.86 23.85
C GLU A 343 35.83 16.54 23.10
N GLN A 344 36.51 15.45 23.46
CA GLN A 344 36.18 14.13 22.92
C GLN A 344 34.78 13.67 23.32
N ALA A 345 34.36 13.89 24.59
CA ALA A 345 33.02 13.59 25.04
C ALA A 345 31.94 14.41 24.28
N MET A 346 32.22 15.69 23.99
CA MET A 346 31.33 16.54 23.21
C MET A 346 31.19 16.04 21.76
N ARG A 347 32.29 15.62 21.11
CA ARG A 347 32.22 15.03 19.76
C ARG A 347 31.33 13.80 19.74
N ARG A 348 31.43 12.89 20.72
CA ARG A 348 30.55 11.73 20.83
C ARG A 348 29.08 12.07 21.00
N VAL A 349 28.77 13.02 21.88
CA VAL A 349 27.39 13.47 22.07
C VAL A 349 26.83 14.10 20.79
N ALA A 350 27.63 14.87 20.06
CA ALA A 350 27.22 15.45 18.77
C ALA A 350 26.93 14.35 17.72
N THR A 351 27.79 13.34 17.64
CA THR A 351 27.56 12.18 16.73
C THR A 351 26.27 11.47 17.04
N ILE A 352 26.02 11.16 18.33
CA ILE A 352 24.76 10.53 18.76
C ILE A 352 23.55 11.39 18.36
N ALA A 353 23.64 12.69 18.56
CA ALA A 353 22.55 13.63 18.22
C ALA A 353 22.24 13.63 16.71
N THR A 354 23.27 13.62 15.86
CA THR A 354 23.12 13.62 14.40
C THR A 354 22.53 12.31 13.88
N VAL A 355 23.00 11.17 14.38
CA VAL A 355 22.43 9.86 14.02
C VAL A 355 20.97 9.77 14.47
N HIS A 356 20.69 10.23 15.70
CA HIS A 356 19.33 10.24 16.23
C HIS A 356 18.39 11.16 15.44
N GLU A 357 18.90 12.25 14.87
CA GLU A 357 18.15 13.14 13.97
C GLU A 357 17.83 12.46 12.62
N ALA A 358 18.80 11.78 12.02
CA ALA A 358 18.60 11.01 10.81
C ALA A 358 17.54 9.90 10.99
N LEU A 359 17.54 9.23 12.16
CA LEU A 359 16.53 8.23 12.53
C LEU A 359 15.12 8.82 12.71
N SER A 360 15.03 10.09 13.13
CA SER A 360 13.74 10.76 13.40
C SER A 360 12.99 11.21 12.14
N GLN A 361 13.67 11.33 11.01
CA GLN A 361 13.10 11.84 9.74
C GLN A 361 12.43 10.74 8.89
N GLY A 362 12.62 9.44 9.21
CA GLY A 362 12.03 8.31 8.50
C GLY A 362 11.08 7.50 9.35
N LEU A 363 9.90 7.19 8.81
CA LEU A 363 8.98 6.14 9.30
C LEU A 363 9.56 4.72 9.15
N ILE A 364 10.85 4.60 8.78
CA ILE A 364 11.51 3.38 8.36
C ILE A 364 12.52 3.00 9.43
N GLN A 365 12.53 1.75 9.84
CA GLN A 365 13.49 1.16 10.79
C GLN A 365 14.95 1.19 10.27
N ASN A 366 15.16 1.50 9.00
CA ASN A 366 16.46 1.54 8.35
C ASN A 366 16.84 2.97 7.95
N VAL A 367 18.13 3.30 8.09
CA VAL A 367 18.74 4.58 7.72
C VAL A 367 19.54 4.40 6.45
N ASP A 368 19.44 5.35 5.51
CA ASP A 368 20.44 5.47 4.44
C ASP A 368 21.77 5.89 5.05
N PHE A 369 22.64 4.89 5.24
CA PHE A 369 23.89 5.11 5.94
C PHE A 369 24.93 5.80 5.04
N ASP A 370 24.81 5.70 3.75
CA ASP A 370 25.71 6.38 2.80
C ASP A 370 25.58 7.90 2.93
N GLU A 371 24.34 8.44 2.92
CA GLU A 371 24.10 9.87 3.13
C GLU A 371 24.53 10.36 4.52
N LEU A 372 24.26 9.56 5.54
CA LEU A 372 24.63 9.88 6.91
C LEU A 372 26.15 9.95 7.09
N ILE A 373 26.87 8.93 6.61
CA ILE A 373 28.31 8.79 6.87
C ILE A 373 29.14 9.78 6.04
N GLU A 374 28.70 10.11 4.82
CA GLU A 374 29.37 11.11 3.99
C GLU A 374 29.50 12.45 4.73
N ARG A 375 28.39 12.93 5.31
CA ARG A 375 28.38 14.19 6.07
C ARG A 375 29.22 14.09 7.35
N GLN A 376 29.14 12.99 8.07
CA GLN A 376 29.84 12.80 9.34
C GLN A 376 31.33 12.61 9.18
N PHE A 377 31.76 11.86 8.16
CA PHE A 377 33.15 11.59 7.88
C PHE A 377 33.93 12.87 7.61
N HIS A 378 33.43 13.74 6.74
CA HIS A 378 34.05 15.04 6.46
C HIS A 378 34.13 15.92 7.70
N LEU A 379 33.04 15.99 8.47
CA LEU A 379 32.99 16.79 9.69
C LEU A 379 33.93 16.26 10.78
N ALA A 380 34.03 14.94 10.95
CA ALA A 380 34.91 14.31 11.92
C ALA A 380 36.40 14.59 11.62
N ALA A 381 36.80 14.50 10.34
CA ALA A 381 38.14 14.81 9.92
C ALA A 381 38.50 16.30 10.11
N GLU A 382 37.56 17.20 9.79
CA GLU A 382 37.74 18.66 9.97
C GLU A 382 37.85 19.06 11.45
N LEU A 383 37.01 18.49 12.31
CA LEU A 383 37.04 18.77 13.75
C LEU A 383 38.27 18.19 14.46
N ALA A 384 38.85 17.12 13.94
CA ALA A 384 40.04 16.50 14.51
C ALA A 384 41.36 17.23 14.12
N SER A 385 41.34 18.13 13.10
CA SER A 385 42.51 18.89 12.65
C SER A 385 42.24 20.40 12.52
N PRO A 386 42.04 21.13 13.61
CA PRO A 386 41.78 22.56 13.55
C PRO A 386 42.91 23.33 12.84
N GLY A 387 42.61 23.91 11.65
CA GLY A 387 43.58 24.73 10.89
C GLY A 387 44.51 23.97 9.97
N GLN A 388 44.30 22.66 9.74
CA GLN A 388 45.04 21.84 8.81
C GLN A 388 44.11 21.29 7.69
N HIS A 389 44.66 21.09 6.50
CA HIS A 389 43.93 20.48 5.40
C HIS A 389 44.14 18.96 5.38
N VAL A 390 43.18 18.19 5.89
CA VAL A 390 43.11 16.74 5.74
C VAL A 390 42.23 16.43 4.54
N SER A 391 42.76 15.67 3.57
CA SER A 391 41.98 15.18 2.44
C SER A 391 41.17 13.94 2.88
N THR A 392 39.89 13.92 2.56
CA THR A 392 38.99 12.79 2.86
C THR A 392 38.51 12.12 1.59
N LYS A 393 38.51 10.79 1.54
CA LYS A 393 38.05 10.00 0.41
C LYS A 393 37.08 8.92 0.86
N LEU A 394 35.86 8.94 0.31
CA LEU A 394 34.84 7.91 0.54
C LEU A 394 34.80 6.97 -0.66
N ILE A 395 34.77 5.64 -0.42
CA ILE A 395 34.77 4.60 -1.46
C ILE A 395 33.72 3.55 -1.11
N GLY A 396 33.07 2.98 -2.12
CA GLY A 396 32.10 1.90 -1.97
C GLY A 396 30.74 2.36 -1.47
N SER A 397 29.99 1.48 -0.85
CA SER A 397 28.65 1.77 -0.32
C SER A 397 28.41 0.96 0.95
N PHE A 398 27.82 1.62 1.94
CA PHE A 398 27.37 1.02 3.21
C PHE A 398 25.90 0.59 3.10
N GLY A 399 25.13 1.27 2.24
CA GLY A 399 23.70 1.05 1.99
C GLY A 399 22.82 1.37 3.18
N SER A 400 21.60 0.84 3.15
CA SER A 400 20.64 1.02 4.25
C SER A 400 20.95 0.10 5.42
N LEU A 401 20.97 0.65 6.64
CA LEU A 401 21.25 -0.09 7.88
C LEU A 401 20.12 0.08 8.89
N PRO A 402 19.79 -0.98 9.66
CA PRO A 402 18.91 -0.84 10.82
C PRO A 402 19.48 0.15 11.83
N SER A 403 18.60 0.90 12.49
CA SER A 403 18.98 1.93 13.47
C SER A 403 19.89 1.43 14.58
N GLN A 404 19.70 0.19 15.00
CA GLN A 404 20.51 -0.48 16.03
C GLN A 404 21.98 -0.67 15.61
N PHE A 405 22.27 -0.78 14.30
CA PHE A 405 23.63 -0.87 13.77
C PHE A 405 24.18 0.50 13.37
N ALA A 406 23.34 1.39 12.88
CA ALA A 406 23.78 2.69 12.36
C ALA A 406 24.43 3.56 13.44
N THR A 407 23.88 3.61 14.66
CA THR A 407 24.42 4.43 15.76
C THR A 407 25.78 3.93 16.24
N PRO A 408 25.96 2.66 16.64
CA PRO A 408 27.25 2.17 17.08
C PRO A 408 28.31 2.22 15.97
N LEU A 409 27.94 1.95 14.71
CA LEU A 409 28.86 2.02 13.59
C LEU A 409 29.36 3.44 13.33
N ALA A 410 28.48 4.43 13.35
CA ALA A 410 28.85 5.83 13.19
C ALA A 410 29.79 6.31 14.29
N LEU A 411 29.55 5.90 15.55
CA LEU A 411 30.46 6.20 16.68
C LEU A 411 31.81 5.58 16.49
N VAL A 412 31.87 4.31 16.08
CA VAL A 412 33.14 3.58 15.84
C VAL A 412 33.91 4.25 14.71
N ILE A 413 33.27 4.59 13.58
CA ILE A 413 33.92 5.28 12.46
C ILE A 413 34.46 6.64 12.91
N ASN A 414 33.68 7.44 13.64
CA ASN A 414 34.13 8.74 14.10
C ASN A 414 35.34 8.68 15.05
N GLU A 415 35.36 7.73 15.96
CA GLU A 415 36.51 7.53 16.89
C GLU A 415 37.75 7.09 16.12
N VAL A 416 37.61 6.16 15.14
CA VAL A 416 38.76 5.68 14.35
C VAL A 416 39.27 6.77 13.42
N VAL A 417 38.39 7.55 12.77
CA VAL A 417 38.75 8.70 11.91
C VAL A 417 39.46 9.77 12.75
N ALA A 418 38.95 10.12 13.93
CA ALA A 418 39.60 11.08 14.82
C ALA A 418 41.00 10.62 15.19
N ASN A 419 41.17 9.33 15.54
CA ASN A 419 42.50 8.76 15.85
C ASN A 419 43.44 8.76 14.65
N ALA A 420 42.96 8.49 13.45
CA ALA A 420 43.75 8.57 12.22
C ALA A 420 44.28 9.98 11.96
N VAL A 421 43.44 11.00 12.19
CA VAL A 421 43.84 12.41 12.04
C VAL A 421 44.75 12.87 13.20
N GLU A 422 44.37 12.67 14.46
CA GLU A 422 45.08 13.19 15.62
C GLU A 422 46.42 12.47 15.86
N HIS A 423 46.49 11.17 15.59
CA HIS A 423 47.66 10.32 15.90
C HIS A 423 48.37 9.78 14.66
N GLY A 424 47.62 9.45 13.61
CA GLY A 424 48.19 8.97 12.35
C GLY A 424 48.89 10.08 11.58
N LEU A 425 48.19 11.18 11.31
CA LEU A 425 48.75 12.34 10.59
C LEU A 425 49.58 13.27 11.48
N ASP A 426 49.30 13.33 12.79
CA ASP A 426 50.09 14.05 13.83
C ASP A 426 50.49 15.48 13.41
N GLY A 427 49.57 16.21 12.83
CA GLY A 427 49.82 17.58 12.42
C GLY A 427 50.35 17.78 11.00
N GLU A 428 50.60 16.72 10.25
CA GLU A 428 50.99 16.77 8.86
C GLU A 428 49.75 16.77 7.92
N THR A 429 49.93 17.25 6.69
CA THR A 429 48.89 17.09 5.63
C THR A 429 48.87 15.62 5.20
N GLY A 430 47.68 15.06 5.08
CA GLY A 430 47.53 13.66 4.65
C GLY A 430 46.09 13.37 4.17
N THR A 431 45.88 12.09 3.84
CA THR A 431 44.61 11.60 3.35
C THR A 431 44.06 10.51 4.27
N VAL A 432 42.81 10.63 4.66
CA VAL A 432 42.05 9.56 5.31
C VAL A 432 41.01 9.03 4.33
N THR A 433 41.05 7.71 4.10
CA THR A 433 40.11 7.02 3.23
C THR A 433 39.17 6.16 4.06
N LEU A 434 37.87 6.26 3.80
CA LEU A 434 36.82 5.42 4.37
C LEU A 434 36.19 4.59 3.24
N GLU A 435 36.21 3.28 3.39
CA GLU A 435 35.67 2.36 2.39
C GLU A 435 34.63 1.44 3.00
N GLY A 436 33.46 1.30 2.35
CA GLY A 436 32.39 0.38 2.71
C GLY A 436 32.24 -0.75 1.71
N ILE A 437 32.27 -2.00 2.19
CA ILE A 437 32.16 -3.21 1.36
C ILE A 437 31.11 -4.12 1.97
N ARG A 438 30.05 -4.41 1.20
CA ARG A 438 29.03 -5.40 1.57
C ARG A 438 29.36 -6.76 0.99
N GLY A 439 29.10 -7.80 1.76
CA GLY A 439 29.35 -9.17 1.35
C GLY A 439 28.57 -10.17 2.19
N THR A 440 28.89 -11.44 2.00
CA THR A 440 28.40 -12.54 2.84
C THR A 440 29.60 -13.31 3.39
N ASN A 441 29.50 -13.77 4.65
CA ASN A 441 30.53 -14.65 5.22
C ASN A 441 30.32 -16.12 4.76
N ASP A 442 31.21 -16.99 5.15
CA ASP A 442 31.18 -18.42 4.82
C ASP A 442 29.93 -19.14 5.40
N GLU A 443 29.28 -18.55 6.39
CA GLU A 443 28.04 -19.04 7.02
C GLU A 443 26.77 -18.52 6.31
N GLY A 444 26.93 -17.66 5.26
CA GLY A 444 25.84 -17.08 4.49
C GLY A 444 25.19 -15.86 5.14
N GLU A 445 25.76 -15.30 6.20
CA GLU A 445 25.28 -14.09 6.85
C GLU A 445 25.75 -12.83 6.12
N ASN A 446 24.90 -11.81 6.06
CA ASN A 446 25.28 -10.52 5.50
C ASN A 446 26.31 -9.82 6.38
N ILE A 447 27.41 -9.42 5.80
CA ILE A 447 28.46 -8.67 6.49
C ILE A 447 28.67 -7.31 5.84
N LEU A 448 29.04 -6.34 6.67
CA LEU A 448 29.57 -5.05 6.25
C LEU A 448 31.00 -4.94 6.73
N THR A 449 31.93 -4.80 5.79
CA THR A 449 33.32 -4.51 6.09
C THR A 449 33.59 -3.04 5.89
N VAL A 450 34.07 -2.36 6.92
CA VAL A 450 34.44 -0.95 6.88
C VAL A 450 35.95 -0.86 7.04
N VAL A 451 36.60 -0.19 6.09
CA VAL A 451 38.05 0.00 6.07
C VAL A 451 38.37 1.47 6.21
N ILE A 452 39.15 1.85 7.19
CA ILE A 452 39.64 3.20 7.41
C ILE A 452 41.15 3.19 7.26
N THR A 453 41.67 4.01 6.35
CA THR A 453 43.09 4.03 6.02
C THR A 453 43.64 5.45 6.09
N ASP A 454 44.75 5.67 6.78
CA ASP A 454 45.53 6.90 6.73
C ASP A 454 46.88 6.67 6.03
N ASP A 455 47.46 7.74 5.51
CA ASP A 455 48.82 7.78 4.93
C ASP A 455 49.85 8.41 5.85
N GLY A 456 49.58 8.43 7.17
CA GLY A 456 50.38 9.06 8.19
C GLY A 456 51.63 8.28 8.63
N LYS A 457 52.01 8.48 9.90
CA LYS A 457 53.27 7.88 10.46
C LYS A 457 53.23 6.37 10.61
N GLY A 458 52.02 5.77 10.65
CA GLY A 458 51.80 4.36 10.88
C GLY A 458 52.00 3.96 12.35
N MET A 459 51.76 2.68 12.63
CA MET A 459 51.79 2.13 14.01
C MET A 459 53.20 1.77 14.52
N GLY A 460 54.27 1.97 13.74
CA GLY A 460 55.64 1.55 14.09
C GLY A 460 55.74 0.03 14.21
N ASP A 461 56.68 -0.45 15.05
CA ASP A 461 56.90 -1.89 15.28
C ASP A 461 55.77 -2.62 16.06
N LYS A 462 54.59 -1.99 16.29
CA LYS A 462 53.47 -2.64 16.94
C LYS A 462 52.84 -3.66 16.02
N LYS A 463 52.84 -4.92 16.47
CA LYS A 463 52.23 -6.05 15.77
C LYS A 463 50.73 -5.87 15.61
N ILE A 464 50.20 -6.47 14.54
CA ILE A 464 48.77 -6.63 14.27
C ILE A 464 47.98 -6.97 15.53
N GLU A 465 47.08 -6.11 15.95
CA GLU A 465 46.17 -6.40 17.07
C GLU A 465 44.78 -6.73 16.51
N GLU A 466 44.28 -7.91 16.83
CA GLU A 466 42.97 -8.40 16.46
C GLU A 466 42.09 -8.52 17.71
N SER A 467 40.87 -8.02 17.64
CA SER A 467 39.84 -8.18 18.66
C SER A 467 38.56 -8.66 18.03
N GLY A 468 38.04 -9.79 18.47
CA GLY A 468 36.78 -10.37 18.01
C GLY A 468 35.82 -10.65 19.16
N PRO A 469 34.61 -11.18 18.89
CA PRO A 469 33.56 -11.39 19.88
C PRO A 469 33.93 -12.24 21.07
N ASN A 470 34.97 -13.09 20.93
CA ASN A 470 35.47 -13.98 21.98
C ASN A 470 36.80 -13.54 22.59
N ALA A 471 37.36 -12.40 22.21
CA ALA A 471 38.66 -11.92 22.65
C ALA A 471 38.53 -10.80 23.69
N TYR A 472 37.78 -11.05 24.78
CA TYR A 472 37.83 -10.16 25.95
C TYR A 472 39.16 -10.37 26.65
N ARG A 473 40.17 -9.58 26.28
CA ARG A 473 41.40 -9.42 27.06
C ARG A 473 41.22 -8.24 28.02
N PRO A 474 41.36 -8.41 29.34
CA PRO A 474 41.39 -7.27 30.23
C PRO A 474 42.55 -6.35 29.84
N VAL A 475 42.21 -5.07 29.66
CA VAL A 475 43.13 -3.99 29.25
C VAL A 475 44.28 -3.91 30.28
N THR A 476 45.46 -4.30 29.90
CA THR A 476 46.69 -4.04 30.65
C THR A 476 47.35 -2.78 30.09
N GLY A 477 46.99 -1.62 30.65
CA GLY A 477 47.78 -0.40 30.66
C GLY A 477 47.77 0.47 29.39
N LYS A 478 47.31 1.71 29.52
CA LYS A 478 47.47 2.87 28.60
C LYS A 478 46.70 2.93 27.28
N GLU A 479 45.66 2.17 27.08
CA GLU A 479 44.73 2.47 25.98
C GLU A 479 43.83 3.67 26.35
N GLY A 480 43.69 4.63 25.42
CA GLY A 480 42.74 5.76 25.57
C GLY A 480 41.29 5.27 25.64
N LEU A 481 40.46 5.98 26.38
CA LEU A 481 39.02 5.69 26.55
C LEU A 481 38.27 5.47 25.23
N GLY A 482 38.66 6.19 24.14
CA GLY A 482 38.08 6.04 22.82
C GLY A 482 38.19 4.63 22.24
N MET A 483 39.37 4.06 22.35
CA MET A 483 39.63 2.74 21.78
C MET A 483 38.92 1.62 22.58
N GLN A 484 38.74 1.79 23.88
CA GLN A 484 37.93 0.87 24.69
C GLN A 484 36.46 0.88 24.26
N ILE A 485 35.91 2.06 23.95
CA ILE A 485 34.54 2.20 23.45
C ILE A 485 34.40 1.54 22.08
N VAL A 486 35.38 1.77 21.17
CA VAL A 486 35.38 1.13 19.84
C VAL A 486 35.32 -0.38 19.95
N ARG A 487 36.22 -0.99 20.77
CA ARG A 487 36.22 -2.43 20.95
C ARG A 487 34.91 -2.95 21.54
N THR A 488 34.38 -2.26 22.55
CA THR A 488 33.11 -2.65 23.17
C THR A 488 31.95 -2.59 22.16
N LEU A 489 31.80 -1.51 21.41
CA LEU A 489 30.73 -1.38 20.43
C LEU A 489 30.82 -2.39 19.29
N VAL A 490 32.04 -2.64 18.80
CA VAL A 490 32.25 -3.64 17.74
C VAL A 490 31.89 -5.05 18.22
N ALA A 491 32.28 -5.42 19.45
CA ALA A 491 32.02 -6.74 19.98
C ALA A 491 30.58 -6.96 20.45
N SER A 492 29.95 -5.94 21.11
CA SER A 492 28.63 -6.11 21.74
C SER A 492 27.46 -5.66 20.86
N GLU A 493 27.65 -4.61 20.05
CA GLU A 493 26.54 -4.00 19.30
C GLU A 493 26.57 -4.33 17.79
N LEU A 494 27.80 -4.51 17.24
CA LEU A 494 27.98 -4.83 15.83
C LEU A 494 28.20 -6.33 15.57
N ASN A 495 28.28 -7.14 16.61
CA ASN A 495 28.61 -8.59 16.56
C ASN A 495 29.77 -8.87 15.62
N GLY A 496 30.81 -8.04 15.69
CA GLY A 496 31.85 -7.95 14.70
C GLY A 496 33.26 -8.07 15.27
N SER A 497 34.25 -7.83 14.42
CA SER A 497 35.66 -7.80 14.76
C SER A 497 36.31 -6.51 14.26
N ILE A 498 37.39 -6.11 14.89
CA ILE A 498 38.22 -4.99 14.47
C ILE A 498 39.68 -5.40 14.46
N ARG A 499 40.43 -5.00 13.42
CA ARG A 499 41.83 -5.34 13.20
C ARG A 499 42.59 -4.11 12.72
N TRP A 500 43.82 -3.94 13.22
CA TRP A 500 44.73 -2.87 12.81
C TRP A 500 45.90 -3.47 12.04
N GLU A 501 46.21 -2.89 10.91
CA GLU A 501 47.27 -3.32 9.99
C GLU A 501 48.13 -2.12 9.59
N ALA A 502 49.39 -2.38 9.23
CA ALA A 502 50.20 -1.35 8.58
C ALA A 502 49.69 -1.10 7.15
N ASN A 503 49.60 0.16 6.77
CA ASN A 503 49.29 0.55 5.39
C ASN A 503 50.60 0.69 4.59
N GLU A 504 50.63 0.17 3.37
CA GLU A 504 51.78 0.33 2.46
C GLU A 504 51.56 1.49 1.51
N PRO A 505 52.56 2.35 1.25
CA PRO A 505 53.91 2.31 1.76
C PRO A 505 54.06 2.94 3.15
N LYS A 506 53.05 3.60 3.72
CA LYS A 506 53.09 4.28 5.01
C LYS A 506 51.66 4.50 5.53
N GLY A 507 51.47 4.46 6.86
CA GLY A 507 50.17 4.74 7.50
C GLY A 507 49.58 3.55 8.24
N THR A 508 48.31 3.68 8.65
CA THR A 508 47.57 2.64 9.35
C THR A 508 46.32 2.27 8.57
N ARG A 509 45.95 1.00 8.60
CA ARG A 509 44.69 0.49 8.05
C ARG A 509 43.93 -0.21 9.16
N VAL A 510 42.70 0.22 9.37
CA VAL A 510 41.79 -0.36 10.35
C VAL A 510 40.65 -1.05 9.59
N VAL A 511 40.45 -2.31 9.84
CA VAL A 511 39.40 -3.13 9.23
C VAL A 511 38.38 -3.52 10.29
N ILE A 512 37.14 -3.14 10.10
CA ILE A 512 36.02 -3.45 10.98
C ILE A 512 35.06 -4.33 10.19
N THR A 513 34.67 -5.46 10.73
CA THR A 513 33.66 -6.33 10.13
C THR A 513 32.46 -6.39 11.07
N ALA A 514 31.29 -6.11 10.58
CA ALA A 514 30.01 -6.17 11.29
C ALA A 514 29.10 -7.20 10.65
N VAL A 515 28.44 -8.02 11.46
CA VAL A 515 27.42 -8.98 10.98
C VAL A 515 26.07 -8.31 11.04
N LEU A 516 25.42 -8.17 9.87
CA LEU A 516 24.11 -7.56 9.73
C LEU A 516 23.03 -8.64 9.85
N VAL A 517 22.38 -8.71 11.00
CA VAL A 517 21.29 -9.66 11.29
C VAL A 517 19.94 -9.10 10.91
#